data_9a168a68373e11e058c489b455d6d6c8
#
_entry.id   9a168a68373e11e058c489b455d6d6c8
#
_cell.length_a   1.000
_cell.length_b   1.000
_cell.length_c   1.000
_cell.angle_alpha   90.00
_cell.angle_beta   90.00
_cell.angle_gamma   90.00
#
_symmetry.space_group_name_H-M   'P 1'
#
loop_
_entity.id
_entity.type
_entity.pdbx_description
1 polymer ?
#
loop_
_entity_poly.entity_id
_entity_poly.type
_entity_poly.pdbx_seq_one_letter_code
_entity_poly.pdbx_strand_id
1 'polypeptide(L)'
;ISTLMSIKTGGCPEDCGYCPQSVHFNTGLTPEALVPLGAVVEAARAARELGATRFCMGAAYRNPKPGQLAKITEMVRAVRGLGLETCATLGMLTRDQAEALRDAGLDYYNHNLDTSESFYPQVISTRTYADRLATLKTVRDAGLKVCCGGIIGLGEADQDRVELLHTLATLPEHPESVPVNQLVQVAGTALEGQAPVDPLTFVRVIAVARILMPKSRIRLSAGRTDMSDELQALCFFAGANSIFYGEQLLTTRNPARSRDLDLLARLGLRPAAPPTPA
;
A
#
# COMPACT_ATOMS: atom_id res chain seq x y z
N ILE A 1 -12.86 -3.65 -1.55
CA ILE A 1 -12.28 -3.01 -0.36
C ILE A 1 -11.21 -3.89 0.26
N SER A 2 -10.16 -3.28 0.83
CA SER A 2 -9.04 -3.98 1.45
C SER A 2 -8.82 -3.45 2.87
N THR A 3 -8.42 -4.33 3.78
CA THR A 3 -7.99 -3.94 5.14
C THR A 3 -6.49 -4.12 5.24
N LEU A 4 -5.84 -3.28 6.04
CA LEU A 4 -4.38 -3.31 6.24
C LEU A 4 -4.07 -3.42 7.73
N MET A 5 -3.20 -4.38 8.07
CA MET A 5 -2.68 -4.56 9.43
C MET A 5 -1.15 -4.39 9.44
N SER A 6 -0.63 -3.63 10.40
CA SER A 6 0.79 -3.67 10.73
C SER A 6 1.07 -4.92 11.55
N ILE A 7 1.82 -5.86 10.97
CA ILE A 7 2.21 -7.10 11.68
C ILE A 7 3.57 -6.97 12.36
N LYS A 8 4.35 -5.93 12.03
CA LYS A 8 5.56 -5.53 12.75
C LYS A 8 5.77 -4.03 12.51
N THR A 9 5.77 -3.25 13.58
CA THR A 9 5.81 -1.79 13.56
C THR A 9 7.18 -1.28 13.98
N GLY A 10 7.67 -0.22 13.30
CA GLY A 10 8.89 0.50 13.69
C GLY A 10 10.20 -0.28 13.53
N GLY A 11 11.31 0.41 13.79
CA GLY A 11 12.66 -0.19 13.71
C GLY A 11 13.08 -0.59 12.29
N CYS A 12 12.57 0.09 11.26
CA CYS A 12 12.97 -0.11 9.87
C CYS A 12 14.32 0.59 9.61
N PRO A 13 15.32 -0.09 9.03
CA PRO A 13 16.63 0.50 8.75
C PRO A 13 16.66 1.42 7.52
N GLU A 14 15.54 1.56 6.80
CA GLU A 14 15.43 2.47 5.66
C GLU A 14 15.14 3.90 6.11
N ASP A 15 15.61 4.89 5.34
CA ASP A 15 15.48 6.32 5.62
C ASP A 15 14.38 7.02 4.82
N CYS A 16 13.33 6.30 4.40
CA CYS A 16 12.22 6.88 3.65
C CYS A 16 11.68 8.12 4.35
N GLY A 17 11.87 9.31 3.76
CA GLY A 17 11.65 10.62 4.39
C GLY A 17 10.23 10.90 4.90
N TYR A 18 9.26 10.13 4.46
CA TYR A 18 7.85 10.20 4.87
C TYR A 18 7.47 9.18 5.95
N CYS A 19 8.38 8.23 6.28
CA CYS A 19 7.98 7.03 7.02
C CYS A 19 8.33 7.11 8.52
N PRO A 20 7.33 7.14 9.42
CA PRO A 20 7.59 7.19 10.85
C PRO A 20 8.17 5.89 11.43
N GLN A 21 8.23 4.81 10.66
CA GLN A 21 8.77 3.53 11.08
C GLN A 21 10.29 3.42 10.98
N SER A 22 10.93 4.42 10.36
CA SER A 22 12.37 4.51 10.16
C SER A 22 13.11 4.72 11.48
N VAL A 23 14.28 4.07 11.63
CA VAL A 23 15.19 4.33 12.76
C VAL A 23 15.94 5.67 12.62
N HIS A 24 15.88 6.29 11.45
CA HIS A 24 16.56 7.56 11.17
C HIS A 24 15.79 8.78 11.67
N PHE A 25 14.52 8.60 12.09
CA PHE A 25 13.65 9.71 12.50
C PHE A 25 13.12 9.50 13.92
N ASN A 26 13.04 10.62 14.66
CA ASN A 26 12.48 10.61 16.02
C ASN A 26 11.00 11.01 15.99
N THR A 27 10.13 10.04 15.72
CA THR A 27 8.69 10.24 15.58
C THR A 27 7.89 9.82 16.82
N GLY A 28 8.58 9.39 17.89
CA GLY A 28 7.94 8.86 19.09
C GLY A 28 7.31 7.47 18.89
N LEU A 29 7.43 6.87 17.71
CA LEU A 29 6.88 5.54 17.45
C LEU A 29 7.74 4.47 18.15
N THR A 30 7.11 3.72 19.04
CA THR A 30 7.77 2.60 19.73
C THR A 30 7.83 1.38 18.79
N PRO A 31 9.02 0.79 18.56
CA PRO A 31 9.11 -0.43 17.77
C PRO A 31 8.44 -1.61 18.46
N GLU A 32 7.67 -2.38 17.70
CA GLU A 32 6.99 -3.59 18.15
C GLU A 32 7.53 -4.82 17.43
N ALA A 33 7.52 -5.94 18.10
CA ALA A 33 7.89 -7.22 17.53
C ALA A 33 6.82 -7.71 16.53
N LEU A 34 7.18 -8.74 15.74
CA LEU A 34 6.21 -9.43 14.89
C LEU A 34 5.07 -9.98 15.76
N VAL A 35 3.84 -9.62 15.42
CA VAL A 35 2.63 -10.03 16.16
C VAL A 35 2.45 -11.55 16.13
N PRO A 36 1.78 -12.15 17.12
CA PRO A 36 1.47 -13.58 17.10
C PRO A 36 0.44 -13.91 16.00
N LEU A 37 0.50 -15.13 15.46
CA LEU A 37 -0.43 -15.62 14.43
C LEU A 37 -1.90 -15.43 14.82
N GLY A 38 -2.26 -15.68 16.07
CA GLY A 38 -3.64 -15.53 16.57
C GLY A 38 -4.21 -14.14 16.36
N ALA A 39 -3.41 -13.09 16.60
CA ALA A 39 -3.84 -11.71 16.38
C ALA A 39 -4.13 -11.41 14.90
N VAL A 40 -3.32 -11.97 13.98
CA VAL A 40 -3.55 -11.81 12.53
C VAL A 40 -4.85 -12.51 12.10
N VAL A 41 -5.09 -13.72 12.61
CA VAL A 41 -6.31 -14.49 12.30
C VAL A 41 -7.56 -13.78 12.82
N GLU A 42 -7.52 -13.26 14.02
CA GLU A 42 -8.62 -12.50 14.61
C GLU A 42 -8.93 -11.22 13.80
N ALA A 43 -7.91 -10.44 13.47
CA ALA A 43 -8.06 -9.24 12.64
C ALA A 43 -8.58 -9.57 11.24
N ALA A 44 -8.12 -10.66 10.63
CA ALA A 44 -8.57 -11.08 9.31
C ALA A 44 -10.03 -11.57 9.32
N ARG A 45 -10.47 -12.26 10.37
CA ARG A 45 -11.89 -12.64 10.55
C ARG A 45 -12.78 -11.41 10.67
N ALA A 46 -12.40 -10.48 11.53
CA ALA A 46 -13.13 -9.22 11.69
C ALA A 46 -13.21 -8.44 10.36
N ALA A 47 -12.09 -8.36 9.62
CA ALA A 47 -12.07 -7.72 8.31
C ALA A 47 -13.04 -8.39 7.31
N ARG A 48 -13.07 -9.73 7.26
CA ARG A 48 -13.99 -10.49 6.40
C ARG A 48 -15.46 -10.25 6.77
N GLU A 49 -15.80 -10.29 8.05
CA GLU A 49 -17.16 -10.01 8.55
C GLU A 49 -17.61 -8.60 8.18
N LEU A 50 -16.67 -7.66 8.11
CA LEU A 50 -16.88 -6.29 7.69
C LEU A 50 -16.93 -6.10 6.16
N GLY A 51 -16.84 -7.19 5.38
CA GLY A 51 -16.96 -7.18 3.92
C GLY A 51 -15.66 -6.87 3.18
N ALA A 52 -14.48 -6.94 3.83
CA ALA A 52 -13.22 -6.85 3.11
C ALA A 52 -13.05 -8.05 2.17
N THR A 53 -12.53 -7.78 0.98
CA THR A 53 -12.20 -8.83 -0.01
C THR A 53 -10.72 -9.20 0.02
N ARG A 54 -9.87 -8.31 0.61
CA ARG A 54 -8.43 -8.50 0.72
C ARG A 54 -7.94 -8.07 2.10
N PHE A 55 -7.04 -8.86 2.66
CA PHE A 55 -6.32 -8.55 3.88
C PHE A 55 -4.84 -8.32 3.56
N CYS A 56 -4.34 -7.11 3.87
CA CYS A 56 -2.97 -6.71 3.64
C CYS A 56 -2.19 -6.74 4.96
N MET A 57 -0.98 -7.30 4.92
CA MET A 57 -0.07 -7.41 6.06
C MET A 57 1.19 -6.61 5.77
N GLY A 58 1.45 -5.56 6.56
CA GLY A 58 2.65 -4.74 6.43
C GLY A 58 3.62 -4.95 7.58
N ALA A 59 4.91 -5.06 7.28
CA ALA A 59 5.96 -5.14 8.28
C ALA A 59 7.13 -4.20 7.95
N ALA A 60 7.63 -3.51 8.96
CA ALA A 60 8.76 -2.58 8.86
C ALA A 60 10.09 -3.32 8.72
N TYR A 61 10.36 -3.84 7.53
CA TYR A 61 11.61 -4.52 7.18
C TYR A 61 12.27 -3.90 5.95
N ARG A 62 13.61 -3.96 5.88
CA ARG A 62 14.34 -3.88 4.62
C ARG A 62 14.19 -5.19 3.83
N ASN A 63 14.34 -6.31 4.52
CA ASN A 63 14.16 -7.67 4.04
C ASN A 63 13.87 -8.58 5.24
N PRO A 64 12.87 -9.47 5.22
CA PRO A 64 12.58 -10.37 6.34
C PRO A 64 13.68 -11.44 6.49
N LYS A 65 14.12 -11.67 7.72
CA LYS A 65 15.03 -12.79 8.03
C LYS A 65 14.31 -14.15 7.91
N PRO A 66 15.02 -15.27 7.68
CA PRO A 66 14.39 -16.59 7.48
C PRO A 66 13.37 -16.98 8.56
N GLY A 67 13.69 -16.80 9.85
CA GLY A 67 12.76 -17.10 10.93
C GLY A 67 11.52 -16.19 11.00
N GLN A 68 11.62 -14.97 10.48
CA GLN A 68 10.48 -14.05 10.34
C GLN A 68 9.62 -14.47 9.16
N LEU A 69 10.24 -14.79 8.03
CA LEU A 69 9.54 -15.24 6.83
C LEU A 69 8.71 -16.51 7.11
N ALA A 70 9.27 -17.49 7.83
CA ALA A 70 8.55 -18.70 8.20
C ALA A 70 7.24 -18.40 8.96
N LYS A 71 7.27 -17.50 9.93
CA LYS A 71 6.07 -17.05 10.66
C LYS A 71 5.09 -16.31 9.75
N ILE A 72 5.59 -15.47 8.85
CA ILE A 72 4.74 -14.71 7.90
C ILE A 72 4.07 -15.65 6.90
N THR A 73 4.74 -16.71 6.43
CA THR A 73 4.10 -17.70 5.54
C THR A 73 2.98 -18.47 6.26
N GLU A 74 3.10 -18.73 7.56
CA GLU A 74 2.00 -19.27 8.37
C GLU A 74 0.81 -18.31 8.45
N MET A 75 1.07 -17.02 8.65
CA MET A 75 0.03 -15.97 8.63
C MET A 75 -0.68 -15.91 7.27
N VAL A 76 0.08 -15.94 6.17
CA VAL A 76 -0.48 -15.95 4.81
C VAL A 76 -1.42 -17.15 4.62
N ARG A 77 -0.99 -18.37 4.96
CA ARG A 77 -1.84 -19.58 4.86
C ARG A 77 -3.12 -19.45 5.68
N ALA A 78 -3.00 -18.93 6.90
CA ALA A 78 -4.16 -18.78 7.79
C ALA A 78 -5.17 -17.76 7.25
N VAL A 79 -4.71 -16.60 6.77
CA VAL A 79 -5.58 -15.59 6.16
C VAL A 79 -6.22 -16.11 4.86
N ARG A 80 -5.46 -16.80 4.02
CA ARG A 80 -5.96 -17.44 2.80
C ARG A 80 -7.06 -18.46 3.13
N GLY A 81 -6.86 -19.26 4.18
CA GLY A 81 -7.85 -20.23 4.66
C GLY A 81 -9.17 -19.60 5.14
N LEU A 82 -9.20 -18.30 5.41
CA LEU A 82 -10.42 -17.55 5.68
C LEU A 82 -11.15 -17.09 4.40
N GLY A 83 -10.65 -17.37 3.19
CA GLY A 83 -11.26 -16.99 1.92
C GLY A 83 -11.00 -15.53 1.52
N LEU A 84 -10.00 -14.86 2.10
CA LEU A 84 -9.58 -13.52 1.72
C LEU A 84 -8.44 -13.57 0.70
N GLU A 85 -8.42 -12.64 -0.27
CA GLU A 85 -7.18 -12.34 -0.98
C GLU A 85 -6.13 -11.85 0.01
N THR A 86 -4.89 -12.27 -0.19
CA THR A 86 -3.76 -11.90 0.68
C THR A 86 -2.82 -10.92 -0.01
N CYS A 87 -2.33 -9.95 0.74
CA CYS A 87 -1.31 -9.00 0.28
C CYS A 87 -0.26 -8.80 1.36
N ALA A 88 1.00 -8.69 0.99
CA ALA A 88 2.09 -8.42 1.94
C ALA A 88 2.99 -7.29 1.48
N THR A 89 3.52 -6.52 2.45
CA THR A 89 4.53 -5.47 2.29
C THR A 89 5.65 -5.75 3.29
N LEU A 90 6.77 -6.31 2.85
CA LEU A 90 7.83 -6.82 3.71
C LEU A 90 9.22 -6.24 3.36
N GLY A 91 9.27 -5.18 2.56
CA GLY A 91 10.50 -4.65 2.01
C GLY A 91 10.93 -5.34 0.72
N MET A 92 12.24 -5.45 0.48
CA MET A 92 12.80 -6.15 -0.68
C MET A 92 12.72 -7.66 -0.47
N LEU A 93 12.57 -8.43 -1.55
CA LEU A 93 12.55 -9.89 -1.51
C LEU A 93 13.64 -10.48 -2.39
N THR A 94 14.24 -11.58 -1.94
CA THR A 94 14.95 -12.50 -2.81
C THR A 94 13.96 -13.41 -3.56
N ARG A 95 14.44 -14.10 -4.60
CA ARG A 95 13.60 -15.03 -5.36
C ARG A 95 13.02 -16.13 -4.46
N ASP A 96 13.85 -16.78 -3.64
CA ASP A 96 13.40 -17.85 -2.73
C ASP A 96 12.33 -17.36 -1.75
N GLN A 97 12.45 -16.10 -1.26
CA GLN A 97 11.45 -15.50 -0.38
C GLN A 97 10.12 -15.25 -1.10
N ALA A 98 10.17 -14.76 -2.33
CA ALA A 98 8.98 -14.52 -3.13
C ALA A 98 8.28 -15.85 -3.48
N GLU A 99 9.03 -16.88 -3.86
CA GLU A 99 8.50 -18.22 -4.12
C GLU A 99 7.90 -18.84 -2.86
N ALA A 100 8.54 -18.73 -1.70
CA ALA A 100 8.01 -19.23 -0.43
C ALA A 100 6.67 -18.55 -0.04
N LEU A 101 6.55 -17.24 -0.30
CA LEU A 101 5.30 -16.51 -0.07
C LEU A 101 4.21 -16.94 -1.05
N ARG A 102 4.52 -17.12 -2.34
CA ARG A 102 3.61 -17.68 -3.34
C ARG A 102 3.10 -19.07 -2.92
N ASP A 103 4.00 -19.95 -2.53
CA ASP A 103 3.67 -21.33 -2.13
C ASP A 103 2.85 -21.38 -0.82
N ALA A 104 2.97 -20.32 0.00
CA ALA A 104 2.07 -20.11 1.14
C ALA A 104 0.68 -19.62 0.74
N GLY A 105 0.45 -19.22 -0.52
CA GLY A 105 -0.81 -18.71 -1.04
C GLY A 105 -0.94 -17.20 -1.02
N LEU A 106 0.18 -16.46 -1.02
CA LEU A 106 0.15 -15.01 -1.19
C LEU A 106 -0.34 -14.66 -2.60
N ASP A 107 -1.35 -13.78 -2.70
CA ASP A 107 -1.88 -13.33 -3.98
C ASP A 107 -1.14 -12.09 -4.52
N TYR A 108 -0.86 -11.11 -3.65
CA TYR A 108 -0.28 -9.82 -4.02
C TYR A 108 0.93 -9.49 -3.17
N TYR A 109 1.93 -8.91 -3.80
CA TYR A 109 3.02 -8.26 -3.07
C TYR A 109 3.01 -6.75 -3.32
N ASN A 110 2.98 -5.96 -2.25
CA ASN A 110 3.04 -4.52 -2.34
C ASN A 110 4.50 -4.03 -2.22
N HIS A 111 4.94 -3.32 -3.25
CA HIS A 111 6.24 -2.65 -3.27
C HIS A 111 6.16 -1.40 -4.14
N ASN A 112 5.91 -0.26 -3.51
CA ASN A 112 5.71 0.99 -4.24
C ASN A 112 7.01 1.53 -4.82
N LEU A 113 6.92 2.26 -5.95
CA LEU A 113 8.02 3.09 -6.47
C LEU A 113 8.14 4.41 -5.68
N ASP A 114 7.07 4.81 -5.03
CA ASP A 114 6.89 6.02 -4.21
C ASP A 114 6.86 7.30 -5.04
N THR A 115 7.82 7.55 -5.93
CA THR A 115 7.91 8.73 -6.80
C THR A 115 8.60 8.38 -8.14
N SER A 116 9.05 9.40 -8.92
CA SER A 116 9.88 9.23 -10.12
C SER A 116 11.29 8.76 -9.78
N GLU A 117 12.01 8.21 -10.76
CA GLU A 117 13.42 7.83 -10.60
C GLU A 117 14.29 9.05 -10.31
N SER A 118 14.02 10.18 -10.98
CA SER A 118 14.78 11.43 -10.84
C SER A 118 14.62 12.07 -9.45
N PHE A 119 13.43 11.99 -8.86
CA PHE A 119 13.14 12.57 -7.55
C PHE A 119 13.43 11.59 -6.39
N TYR A 120 13.51 10.29 -6.64
CA TYR A 120 13.67 9.25 -5.62
C TYR A 120 14.82 9.48 -4.64
N PRO A 121 16.03 9.92 -5.07
CA PRO A 121 17.15 10.14 -4.16
C PRO A 121 16.92 11.27 -3.13
N GLN A 122 15.95 12.16 -3.36
CA GLN A 122 15.59 13.22 -2.42
C GLN A 122 14.69 12.70 -1.29
N VAL A 123 14.09 11.50 -1.47
CA VAL A 123 13.15 10.91 -0.52
C VAL A 123 13.78 9.74 0.24
N ILE A 124 14.63 8.94 -0.43
CA ILE A 124 15.22 7.71 0.10
C ILE A 124 16.66 7.59 -0.38
N SER A 125 17.60 7.40 0.54
CA SER A 125 19.02 7.20 0.22
C SER A 125 19.56 5.81 0.53
N THR A 126 18.92 5.06 1.43
CA THR A 126 19.39 3.74 1.89
C THR A 126 19.17 2.62 0.88
N ARG A 127 18.41 2.85 -0.17
CA ARG A 127 18.21 1.93 -1.32
C ARG A 127 17.96 2.74 -2.59
N THR A 128 18.23 2.15 -3.73
CA THR A 128 18.08 2.80 -5.04
C THR A 128 16.69 2.55 -5.63
N TYR A 129 16.33 3.35 -6.64
CA TYR A 129 15.14 3.11 -7.46
C TYR A 129 15.24 1.77 -8.22
N ALA A 130 16.44 1.43 -8.69
CA ALA A 130 16.71 0.15 -9.34
C ALA A 130 16.44 -1.05 -8.41
N ASP A 131 16.72 -0.94 -7.10
CA ASP A 131 16.36 -1.98 -6.12
C ASP A 131 14.85 -2.20 -6.03
N ARG A 132 14.07 -1.12 -6.18
CA ARG A 132 12.60 -1.22 -6.24
C ARG A 132 12.15 -1.99 -7.47
N LEU A 133 12.64 -1.62 -8.65
CA LEU A 133 12.32 -2.29 -9.90
C LEU A 133 12.78 -3.76 -9.90
N ALA A 134 13.97 -4.05 -9.36
CA ALA A 134 14.46 -5.42 -9.20
C ALA A 134 13.55 -6.26 -8.30
N THR A 135 13.04 -5.69 -7.21
CA THR A 135 12.09 -6.38 -6.32
C THR A 135 10.77 -6.65 -7.05
N LEU A 136 10.23 -5.68 -7.80
CA LEU A 136 9.00 -5.87 -8.59
C LEU A 136 9.18 -6.99 -9.63
N LYS A 137 10.33 -7.01 -10.30
CA LYS A 137 10.66 -8.10 -11.23
C LYS A 137 10.72 -9.45 -10.52
N THR A 138 11.40 -9.54 -9.39
CA THR A 138 11.50 -10.78 -8.58
C THR A 138 10.12 -11.30 -8.18
N VAL A 139 9.24 -10.41 -7.74
CA VAL A 139 7.85 -10.72 -7.37
C VAL A 139 7.07 -11.27 -8.56
N ARG A 140 7.20 -10.61 -9.72
CA ARG A 140 6.52 -11.02 -10.96
C ARG A 140 7.04 -12.37 -11.47
N ASP A 141 8.36 -12.55 -11.49
CA ASP A 141 9.01 -13.80 -11.91
C ASP A 141 8.61 -14.99 -11.00
N ALA A 142 8.30 -14.73 -9.74
CA ALA A 142 7.77 -15.73 -8.81
C ALA A 142 6.28 -16.05 -9.04
N GLY A 143 5.58 -15.35 -9.93
CA GLY A 143 4.15 -15.56 -10.23
C GLY A 143 3.19 -14.86 -9.28
N LEU A 144 3.67 -13.92 -8.47
CA LEU A 144 2.82 -13.09 -7.61
C LEU A 144 2.26 -11.89 -8.38
N LYS A 145 1.05 -11.48 -8.02
CA LYS A 145 0.47 -10.22 -8.51
C LYS A 145 1.15 -9.03 -7.84
N VAL A 146 1.32 -7.94 -8.60
CA VAL A 146 1.99 -6.73 -8.14
C VAL A 146 0.97 -5.70 -7.65
N CYS A 147 1.23 -5.16 -6.45
CA CYS A 147 0.61 -3.94 -5.96
C CYS A 147 1.71 -2.87 -5.90
N CYS A 148 1.67 -1.88 -6.79
CA CYS A 148 2.71 -0.87 -6.89
C CYS A 148 2.13 0.47 -7.29
N GLY A 149 2.48 1.52 -6.58
CA GLY A 149 2.05 2.89 -6.82
C GLY A 149 3.02 3.89 -6.22
N GLY A 150 2.49 5.05 -5.81
CA GLY A 150 3.30 6.13 -5.29
C GLY A 150 2.61 6.99 -4.26
N ILE A 151 3.34 8.04 -3.87
CA ILE A 151 2.91 9.06 -2.90
C ILE A 151 2.98 10.41 -3.60
N ILE A 152 1.92 11.17 -3.50
CA ILE A 152 1.81 12.52 -4.06
C ILE A 152 1.92 13.52 -2.91
N GLY A 153 2.72 14.57 -3.11
CA GLY A 153 2.97 15.62 -2.10
C GLY A 153 4.28 15.46 -1.34
N LEU A 154 5.24 14.70 -1.87
CA LEU A 154 6.59 14.57 -1.31
C LEU A 154 7.47 15.81 -1.56
N GLY A 155 6.96 16.82 -2.28
CA GLY A 155 7.70 17.97 -2.80
C GLY A 155 8.09 17.81 -4.28
N GLU A 156 7.62 16.77 -4.92
CA GLU A 156 7.84 16.44 -6.32
C GLU A 156 7.12 17.43 -7.26
N ALA A 157 7.67 17.64 -8.45
CA ALA A 157 7.06 18.42 -9.53
C ALA A 157 6.02 17.62 -10.33
N ASP A 158 5.27 18.30 -11.20
CA ASP A 158 4.32 17.64 -12.11
C ASP A 158 5.02 16.63 -13.03
N GLN A 159 6.24 16.93 -13.48
CA GLN A 159 7.04 16.03 -14.31
C GLN A 159 7.34 14.71 -13.57
N ASP A 160 7.62 14.75 -12.28
CA ASP A 160 7.88 13.55 -11.47
C ASP A 160 6.64 12.65 -11.38
N ARG A 161 5.44 13.26 -11.27
CA ARG A 161 4.17 12.52 -11.28
C ARG A 161 3.92 11.84 -12.63
N VAL A 162 4.23 12.54 -13.72
CA VAL A 162 4.17 11.97 -15.08
C VAL A 162 5.14 10.81 -15.21
N GLU A 163 6.38 10.95 -14.79
CA GLU A 163 7.40 9.90 -14.85
C GLU A 163 7.03 8.67 -14.00
N LEU A 164 6.51 8.87 -12.79
CA LEU A 164 5.99 7.78 -11.96
C LEU A 164 4.90 6.99 -12.68
N LEU A 165 3.89 7.69 -13.22
CA LEU A 165 2.78 7.03 -13.92
C LEU A 165 3.23 6.37 -15.22
N HIS A 166 4.15 7.00 -15.95
CA HIS A 166 4.76 6.43 -17.15
C HIS A 166 5.52 5.13 -16.81
N THR A 167 6.36 5.16 -15.77
CA THR A 167 7.10 3.96 -15.33
C THR A 167 6.15 2.82 -14.96
N LEU A 168 5.09 3.09 -14.18
CA LEU A 168 4.10 2.07 -13.81
C LEU A 168 3.38 1.49 -15.04
N ALA A 169 3.05 2.33 -16.01
CA ALA A 169 2.34 1.93 -17.23
C ALA A 169 3.22 1.22 -18.25
N THR A 170 4.54 1.38 -18.18
CA THR A 170 5.51 0.75 -19.09
C THR A 170 6.24 -0.44 -18.48
N LEU A 171 5.89 -0.86 -17.26
CA LEU A 171 6.30 -2.17 -16.76
C LEU A 171 5.86 -3.27 -17.73
N PRO A 172 6.59 -4.39 -17.84
CA PRO A 172 6.24 -5.49 -18.75
C PRO A 172 4.79 -5.96 -18.63
N GLU A 173 4.23 -5.92 -17.42
CA GLU A 173 2.81 -6.05 -17.12
C GLU A 173 2.40 -4.96 -16.15
N HIS A 174 1.24 -4.32 -16.40
CA HIS A 174 0.70 -3.34 -15.47
C HIS A 174 0.53 -3.95 -14.07
N PRO A 175 0.79 -3.20 -12.99
CA PRO A 175 0.43 -3.65 -11.65
C PRO A 175 -1.08 -3.93 -11.58
N GLU A 176 -1.48 -5.02 -10.98
CA GLU A 176 -2.91 -5.32 -10.79
C GLU A 176 -3.58 -4.35 -9.80
N SER A 177 -2.79 -3.72 -8.93
CA SER A 177 -3.28 -2.70 -8.00
C SER A 177 -2.28 -1.54 -7.93
N VAL A 178 -2.79 -0.33 -8.06
CA VAL A 178 -2.01 0.92 -8.04
C VAL A 178 -2.51 1.80 -6.89
N PRO A 179 -1.89 1.70 -5.71
CA PRO A 179 -2.21 2.62 -4.61
C PRO A 179 -1.66 4.02 -4.91
N VAL A 180 -2.53 5.01 -4.90
CA VAL A 180 -2.19 6.42 -4.92
C VAL A 180 -2.39 6.96 -3.51
N ASN A 181 -1.29 7.34 -2.87
CA ASN A 181 -1.28 7.90 -1.53
C ASN A 181 -1.13 9.41 -1.62
N GLN A 182 -1.82 10.14 -0.77
CA GLN A 182 -1.44 11.51 -0.44
C GLN A 182 -0.49 11.44 0.75
N LEU A 183 0.57 12.25 0.74
CA LEU A 183 1.48 12.34 1.87
C LEU A 183 0.71 12.64 3.16
N VAL A 184 0.86 11.78 4.14
CA VAL A 184 0.44 12.05 5.51
C VAL A 184 1.65 12.55 6.27
N GLN A 185 1.60 13.81 6.68
CA GLN A 185 2.69 14.42 7.42
C GLN A 185 2.75 13.85 8.84
N VAL A 186 3.92 13.41 9.23
CA VAL A 186 4.17 12.91 10.57
C VAL A 186 5.31 13.70 11.19
N ALA A 187 5.05 14.24 12.38
CA ALA A 187 6.04 15.01 13.13
C ALA A 187 7.32 14.19 13.36
N GLY A 188 8.47 14.84 13.18
CA GLY A 188 9.78 14.21 13.32
C GLY A 188 10.27 13.44 12.10
N THR A 189 9.50 13.35 11.00
CA THR A 189 9.99 12.81 9.72
C THR A 189 10.65 13.90 8.87
N ALA A 190 11.47 13.51 7.89
CA ALA A 190 12.16 14.48 7.03
C ALA A 190 11.20 15.31 6.16
N LEU A 191 10.00 14.82 5.88
CA LEU A 191 9.00 15.50 5.07
C LEU A 191 7.87 16.13 5.89
N GLU A 192 8.11 16.35 7.19
CA GLU A 192 7.24 17.21 8.00
C GLU A 192 7.23 18.65 7.44
N GLY A 193 6.05 19.27 7.33
CA GLY A 193 5.90 20.64 6.86
C GLY A 193 5.87 20.82 5.33
N GLN A 194 5.77 19.75 4.55
CA GLN A 194 5.55 19.84 3.10
C GLN A 194 4.21 20.55 2.79
N ALA A 195 4.21 21.34 1.72
CA ALA A 195 2.99 21.99 1.26
C ALA A 195 1.91 20.94 0.88
N PRO A 196 0.63 21.19 1.23
CA PRO A 196 -0.45 20.29 0.85
C PRO A 196 -0.59 20.23 -0.69
N VAL A 197 -0.95 19.07 -1.19
CA VAL A 197 -1.23 18.87 -2.62
C VAL A 197 -2.53 19.58 -3.00
N ASP A 198 -2.51 20.29 -4.13
CA ASP A 198 -3.74 20.80 -4.73
C ASP A 198 -4.72 19.62 -5.03
N PRO A 199 -5.97 19.69 -4.53
CA PRO A 199 -6.94 18.62 -4.71
C PRO A 199 -7.16 18.21 -6.18
N LEU A 200 -7.20 19.17 -7.11
CA LEU A 200 -7.39 18.88 -8.53
C LEU A 200 -6.17 18.20 -9.16
N THR A 201 -4.98 18.48 -8.66
CA THR A 201 -3.77 17.75 -9.06
C THR A 201 -3.87 16.28 -8.65
N PHE A 202 -4.36 15.98 -7.43
CA PHE A 202 -4.54 14.60 -7.00
C PHE A 202 -5.59 13.88 -7.88
N VAL A 203 -6.73 14.51 -8.19
CA VAL A 203 -7.74 13.96 -9.11
C VAL A 203 -7.17 13.68 -10.49
N ARG A 204 -6.32 14.58 -11.03
CA ARG A 204 -5.63 14.36 -12.31
C ARG A 204 -4.73 13.12 -12.29
N VAL A 205 -3.98 12.91 -11.22
CA VAL A 205 -3.14 11.70 -11.08
C VAL A 205 -4.00 10.43 -11.14
N ILE A 206 -5.16 10.41 -10.45
CA ILE A 206 -6.10 9.28 -10.51
C ILE A 206 -6.62 9.06 -11.94
N ALA A 207 -7.04 10.13 -12.62
CA ALA A 207 -7.58 10.05 -13.98
C ALA A 207 -6.53 9.52 -14.97
N VAL A 208 -5.31 10.05 -14.93
CA VAL A 208 -4.20 9.61 -15.80
C VAL A 208 -3.83 8.16 -15.49
N ALA A 209 -3.73 7.78 -14.21
CA ALA A 209 -3.48 6.40 -13.80
C ALA A 209 -4.54 5.44 -14.38
N ARG A 210 -5.83 5.82 -14.36
CA ARG A 210 -6.92 5.03 -14.94
C ARG A 210 -6.81 4.89 -16.45
N ILE A 211 -6.48 5.97 -17.15
CA ILE A 211 -6.33 5.97 -18.63
C ILE A 211 -5.16 5.06 -19.04
N LEU A 212 -4.01 5.20 -18.39
CA LEU A 212 -2.81 4.46 -18.71
C LEU A 212 -2.89 2.98 -18.30
N MET A 213 -3.57 2.67 -17.19
CA MET A 213 -3.67 1.32 -16.63
C MET A 213 -5.15 0.91 -16.46
N PRO A 214 -5.89 0.70 -17.57
CA PRO A 214 -7.35 0.57 -17.54
C PRO A 214 -7.86 -0.67 -16.79
N LYS A 215 -7.05 -1.72 -16.67
CA LYS A 215 -7.40 -2.96 -15.96
C LYS A 215 -6.98 -2.95 -14.49
N SER A 216 -6.11 -2.04 -14.08
CA SER A 216 -5.59 -1.98 -12.71
C SER A 216 -6.65 -1.50 -11.71
N ARG A 217 -6.56 -1.96 -10.48
CA ARG A 217 -7.33 -1.39 -9.38
C ARG A 217 -6.63 -0.13 -8.89
N ILE A 218 -7.12 1.05 -9.30
CA ILE A 218 -6.61 2.33 -8.82
C ILE A 218 -7.18 2.58 -7.44
N ARG A 219 -6.30 2.67 -6.44
CA ARG A 219 -6.70 2.71 -5.03
C ARG A 219 -6.46 4.07 -4.43
N LEU A 220 -7.50 4.66 -3.82
CA LEU A 220 -7.33 5.72 -2.85
C LEU A 220 -6.78 5.07 -1.58
N SER A 221 -5.56 5.46 -1.21
CA SER A 221 -4.81 4.83 -0.14
C SER A 221 -4.64 5.76 1.07
N ALA A 222 -3.43 6.10 1.51
CA ALA A 222 -3.22 7.01 2.63
C ALA A 222 -3.65 8.46 2.31
N GLY A 223 -3.90 9.25 3.35
CA GLY A 223 -4.27 10.67 3.28
C GLY A 223 -5.77 10.94 3.14
N ARG A 224 -6.61 9.93 3.13
CA ARG A 224 -8.07 10.09 2.96
C ARG A 224 -8.76 10.81 4.13
N THR A 225 -8.16 10.83 5.31
CA THR A 225 -8.68 11.60 6.46
C THR A 225 -8.70 13.10 6.18
N ASP A 226 -7.78 13.59 5.37
CA ASP A 226 -7.60 15.01 5.04
C ASP A 226 -8.35 15.40 3.75
N MET A 227 -8.97 14.41 3.08
CA MET A 227 -9.79 14.63 1.89
C MET A 227 -11.26 14.89 2.28
N SER A 228 -11.88 15.90 1.64
CA SER A 228 -13.32 16.08 1.72
C SER A 228 -14.06 14.94 1.02
N ASP A 229 -15.34 14.78 1.29
CA ASP A 229 -16.20 13.81 0.59
C ASP A 229 -16.28 14.09 -0.90
N GLU A 230 -16.33 15.38 -1.28
CA GLU A 230 -16.37 15.83 -2.68
C GLU A 230 -15.08 15.47 -3.42
N LEU A 231 -13.91 15.64 -2.78
CA LEU A 231 -12.65 15.24 -3.37
C LEU A 231 -12.57 13.73 -3.59
N GLN A 232 -12.99 12.94 -2.59
CA GLN A 232 -13.03 11.49 -2.73
C GLN A 232 -14.03 11.05 -3.82
N ALA A 233 -15.21 11.72 -3.91
CA ALA A 233 -16.19 11.48 -4.97
C ALA A 233 -15.60 11.77 -6.35
N LEU A 234 -14.93 12.91 -6.54
CA LEU A 234 -14.23 13.23 -7.78
C LEU A 234 -13.17 12.18 -8.14
N CYS A 235 -12.43 11.67 -7.16
CA CYS A 235 -11.46 10.59 -7.41
C CYS A 235 -12.14 9.29 -7.88
N PHE A 236 -13.30 8.92 -7.34
CA PHE A 236 -14.08 7.77 -7.84
C PHE A 236 -14.57 8.01 -9.27
N PHE A 237 -15.11 9.17 -9.58
CA PHE A 237 -15.52 9.53 -10.95
C PHE A 237 -14.34 9.59 -11.91
N ALA A 238 -13.15 10.03 -11.46
CA ALA A 238 -11.94 10.05 -12.24
C ALA A 238 -11.35 8.63 -12.50
N GLY A 239 -11.84 7.60 -11.78
CA GLY A 239 -11.48 6.21 -12.05
C GLY A 239 -10.87 5.42 -10.90
N ALA A 240 -10.80 5.99 -9.68
CA ALA A 240 -10.50 5.17 -8.50
C ALA A 240 -11.61 4.12 -8.29
N ASN A 241 -11.24 2.89 -7.98
CA ASN A 241 -12.19 1.79 -7.78
C ASN A 241 -11.80 0.85 -6.63
N SER A 242 -10.94 1.31 -5.75
CA SER A 242 -10.52 0.57 -4.56
C SER A 242 -10.16 1.53 -3.43
N ILE A 243 -10.40 1.13 -2.19
CA ILE A 243 -9.99 1.87 -0.99
C ILE A 243 -9.38 0.92 0.05
N PHE A 244 -8.56 1.47 0.94
CA PHE A 244 -8.35 0.85 2.24
C PHE A 244 -9.49 1.21 3.17
N TYR A 245 -9.97 0.21 3.90
CA TYR A 245 -11.14 0.24 4.76
C TYR A 245 -10.74 -0.13 6.20
N GLY A 246 -11.29 0.58 7.17
CA GLY A 246 -10.91 0.47 8.58
C GLY A 246 -10.14 1.70 9.05
N GLU A 247 -10.20 1.98 10.34
CA GLU A 247 -9.82 3.26 10.94
C GLU A 247 -8.32 3.53 10.99
N GLN A 248 -7.51 2.52 10.71
CA GLN A 248 -6.05 2.60 10.75
C GLN A 248 -5.42 1.92 9.55
N LEU A 249 -4.38 2.55 9.02
CA LEU A 249 -3.39 1.95 8.14
C LEU A 249 -2.20 1.41 8.97
N LEU A 250 -0.98 1.38 8.44
CA LEU A 250 0.17 0.87 9.21
C LEU A 250 0.42 1.66 10.49
N THR A 251 0.53 2.98 10.37
CA THR A 251 0.86 3.90 11.48
C THR A 251 0.04 5.20 11.44
N THR A 252 -0.81 5.36 10.45
CA THR A 252 -1.61 6.58 10.24
C THR A 252 -3.09 6.26 10.31
N ARG A 253 -3.88 7.26 10.68
CA ARG A 253 -5.34 7.15 10.70
C ARG A 253 -5.89 7.02 9.27
N ASN A 254 -7.06 6.40 9.19
CA ASN A 254 -7.87 6.28 7.98
C ASN A 254 -9.31 6.64 8.33
N PRO A 255 -10.18 7.03 7.38
CA PRO A 255 -11.57 7.33 7.68
C PRO A 255 -12.27 6.19 8.42
N ALA A 256 -13.16 6.59 9.34
CA ALA A 256 -14.00 5.63 10.01
C ALA A 256 -14.88 4.86 9.00
N ARG A 257 -15.12 3.60 9.30
CA ARG A 257 -15.93 2.71 8.45
C ARG A 257 -17.30 3.30 8.11
N SER A 258 -17.98 3.90 9.08
CA SER A 258 -19.29 4.52 8.88
C SER A 258 -19.24 5.63 7.84
N ARG A 259 -18.18 6.46 7.86
CA ARG A 259 -17.97 7.52 6.87
C ARG A 259 -17.80 6.96 5.46
N ASP A 260 -17.02 5.88 5.31
CA ASP A 260 -16.82 5.23 4.02
C ASP A 260 -18.13 4.64 3.47
N LEU A 261 -18.91 3.96 4.32
CA LEU A 261 -20.19 3.38 3.91
C LEU A 261 -21.21 4.45 3.52
N ASP A 262 -21.29 5.55 4.28
CA ASP A 262 -22.16 6.68 3.99
C ASP A 262 -21.78 7.32 2.65
N LEU A 263 -20.49 7.61 2.44
CA LEU A 263 -20.01 8.19 1.18
C LEU A 263 -20.33 7.27 -0.01
N LEU A 264 -20.04 5.98 0.09
CA LEU A 264 -20.33 5.03 -0.98
C LEU A 264 -21.84 4.95 -1.27
N ALA A 265 -22.67 4.92 -0.22
CA ALA A 265 -24.14 4.90 -0.38
C ALA A 265 -24.65 6.16 -1.07
N ARG A 266 -24.18 7.35 -0.68
CA ARG A 266 -24.53 8.65 -1.31
C ARG A 266 -24.10 8.71 -2.77
N LEU A 267 -23.02 8.02 -3.15
CA LEU A 267 -22.54 7.92 -4.53
C LEU A 267 -23.20 6.79 -5.33
N GLY A 268 -24.09 5.99 -4.73
CA GLY A 268 -24.69 4.82 -5.36
C GLY A 268 -23.69 3.69 -5.63
N LEU A 269 -22.52 3.72 -4.97
CA LEU A 269 -21.47 2.72 -5.11
C LEU A 269 -21.68 1.58 -4.10
N ARG A 270 -21.34 0.36 -4.52
CA ARG A 270 -21.36 -0.82 -3.64
C ARG A 270 -20.00 -1.51 -3.64
N PRO A 271 -19.51 -1.94 -2.48
CA PRO A 271 -18.34 -2.84 -2.42
C PRO A 271 -18.57 -4.09 -3.27
N ALA A 272 -17.55 -4.52 -4.01
CA ALA A 272 -17.61 -5.81 -4.69
C ALA A 272 -17.76 -6.95 -3.66
N ALA A 273 -18.53 -7.96 -4.02
CA ALA A 273 -18.61 -9.17 -3.20
C ALA A 273 -17.23 -9.83 -3.06
N PRO A 274 -16.95 -10.51 -1.93
CA PRO A 274 -15.76 -11.34 -1.81
C PRO A 274 -15.72 -12.37 -2.95
N PRO A 275 -14.52 -12.72 -3.46
CA PRO A 275 -14.41 -13.81 -4.41
C PRO A 275 -14.97 -15.08 -3.78
N THR A 276 -15.72 -15.84 -4.56
CA THR A 276 -16.20 -17.17 -4.13
C THR A 276 -14.98 -18.04 -3.86
N PRO A 277 -14.89 -18.74 -2.73
CA PRO A 277 -13.82 -19.71 -2.50
C PRO A 277 -13.81 -20.72 -3.65
N ALA A 278 -12.63 -20.94 -4.23
CA ALA A 278 -12.45 -21.99 -5.23
C ALA A 278 -12.41 -23.38 -4.57
#